data_ce70a5e047ab666564d3d8da01c89903
#
_entry.id   ce70a5e047ab666564d3d8da01c89903
#
_cell.length_a   1.000
_cell.length_b   1.000
_cell.length_c   1.000
_cell.angle_alpha   90.00
_cell.angle_beta   90.00
_cell.angle_gamma   90.00
#
_symmetry.space_group_name_H-M   'P 1'
#
loop_
_entity.id
_entity.type
_entity.pdbx_description
1 polymer ?
#
loop_
_entity_poly.entity_id
_entity_poly.type
_entity_poly.pdbx_seq_one_letter_code
_entity_poly.pdbx_strand_id
1 'polypeptide(L)'
;MVARPLWLTLAMARPVWSGTISFGLVAIPVKLYNAVRRQSVSFNQLDERNMARIRYRKVNDETGEEVGDDHIVKGYEISKGRYVIVNPDELEAFMPVATKSVDLEEFVDLADIDPVYFDSAYHLAPDGPPKPYVLLARAMEASGKVAIGRFVMRNKQYTAAIRAEDGRLIMSTLAYADEVIDPDVIDELQGLDEVE
;
A
#
# COMPACT_ATOMS: atom_id res chain seq x y z
N MET A 1 -27.15 8.41 -12.85
CA MET A 1 -27.20 8.90 -11.45
C MET A 1 -27.75 7.77 -10.60
N VAL A 2 -26.87 6.94 -10.00
CA VAL A 2 -27.28 5.78 -9.19
C VAL A 2 -27.46 6.26 -7.76
N ALA A 3 -28.69 6.20 -7.23
CA ALA A 3 -29.00 6.58 -5.86
C ALA A 3 -28.23 5.67 -4.88
N ARG A 4 -27.44 6.27 -4.00
CA ARG A 4 -26.74 5.55 -2.91
C ARG A 4 -27.79 5.06 -1.91
N PRO A 5 -27.82 3.78 -1.55
CA PRO A 5 -28.77 3.26 -0.58
C PRO A 5 -28.53 3.86 0.81
N LEU A 6 -29.59 4.28 1.50
CA LEU A 6 -29.57 4.99 2.79
C LEU A 6 -29.05 4.16 3.98
N TRP A 7 -28.78 2.87 3.81
CA TRP A 7 -28.28 1.98 4.88
C TRP A 7 -26.77 1.80 4.90
N LEU A 8 -26.02 2.59 4.11
CA LEU A 8 -24.57 2.66 4.29
C LEU A 8 -24.29 3.38 5.61
N THR A 9 -24.41 2.64 6.71
CA THR A 9 -24.03 3.07 8.06
C THR A 9 -22.68 3.78 7.95
N LEU A 10 -22.63 5.02 8.43
CA LEU A 10 -21.39 5.82 8.57
C LEU A 10 -20.42 5.07 9.52
N ALA A 11 -19.80 4.02 9.03
CA ALA A 11 -18.61 3.53 9.67
C ALA A 11 -17.58 4.66 9.51
N MET A 12 -17.32 5.39 10.60
CA MET A 12 -16.32 6.46 10.62
C MET A 12 -15.02 5.89 10.04
N ALA A 13 -14.60 6.45 8.91
CA ALA A 13 -13.35 6.03 8.29
C ALA A 13 -12.22 6.27 9.30
N ARG A 14 -11.43 5.24 9.59
CA ARG A 14 -10.25 5.39 10.43
C ARG A 14 -9.03 5.64 9.55
N PRO A 15 -8.14 6.57 9.93
CA PRO A 15 -6.91 6.78 9.21
C PRO A 15 -6.04 5.52 9.32
N VAL A 16 -5.40 5.16 8.22
CA VAL A 16 -4.46 4.03 8.16
C VAL A 16 -3.02 4.49 8.43
N TRP A 17 -2.77 5.79 8.28
CA TRP A 17 -1.49 6.43 8.54
C TRP A 17 -1.72 7.93 8.81
N SER A 18 -0.81 8.55 9.54
CA SER A 18 -0.75 10.01 9.73
C SER A 18 0.70 10.48 9.70
N GLY A 19 0.91 11.65 9.13
CA GLY A 19 2.22 12.24 8.97
C GLY A 19 2.14 13.60 8.29
N THR A 20 3.18 13.96 7.55
CA THR A 20 3.31 15.29 6.97
C THR A 20 3.69 15.18 5.49
N ILE A 21 3.01 15.91 4.61
CA ILE A 21 3.54 16.16 3.27
C ILE A 21 4.66 17.17 3.41
N SER A 22 5.86 16.81 2.95
CA SER A 22 7.06 17.65 3.02
C SER A 22 7.51 18.04 1.61
N PHE A 23 7.72 19.33 1.39
CA PHE A 23 8.22 19.86 0.14
C PHE A 23 9.05 21.13 0.42
N GLY A 24 10.36 21.01 0.34
CA GLY A 24 11.28 22.10 0.69
C GLY A 24 11.05 22.58 2.14
N LEU A 25 10.58 23.82 2.30
CA LEU A 25 10.26 24.42 3.61
C LEU A 25 8.79 24.26 4.02
N VAL A 26 7.99 23.63 3.18
CA VAL A 26 6.55 23.43 3.43
C VAL A 26 6.34 22.10 4.12
N ALA A 27 5.58 22.11 5.21
CA ALA A 27 5.16 20.92 5.95
C ALA A 27 3.65 20.98 6.21
N ILE A 28 2.91 20.01 5.68
CA ILE A 28 1.44 19.96 5.76
C ILE A 28 1.03 18.69 6.48
N PRO A 29 0.55 18.76 7.74
CA PRO A 29 0.07 17.59 8.46
C PRO A 29 -1.16 16.99 7.78
N VAL A 30 -1.15 15.66 7.57
CA VAL A 30 -2.22 14.92 6.88
C VAL A 30 -2.47 13.56 7.49
N LYS A 31 -3.69 13.07 7.26
CA LYS A 31 -4.11 11.69 7.54
C LYS A 31 -4.48 10.97 6.24
N LEU A 32 -4.03 9.72 6.11
CA LEU A 32 -4.41 8.83 5.03
C LEU A 32 -5.62 7.99 5.39
N TYR A 33 -6.55 7.91 4.46
CA TYR A 33 -7.72 7.04 4.52
C TYR A 33 -7.79 6.20 3.26
N ASN A 34 -8.11 4.92 3.36
CA ASN A 34 -8.32 4.10 2.17
C ASN A 34 -9.40 4.72 1.29
N ALA A 35 -9.09 4.98 0.02
CA ALA A 35 -10.06 5.47 -0.96
C ALA A 35 -10.96 4.34 -1.47
N VAL A 36 -10.46 3.10 -1.46
CA VAL A 36 -11.16 1.92 -1.92
C VAL A 36 -11.36 0.94 -0.77
N ARG A 37 -12.58 0.49 -0.57
CA ARG A 37 -12.91 -0.61 0.34
C ARG A 37 -13.25 -1.84 -0.50
N ARG A 38 -12.34 -2.82 -0.48
CA ARG A 38 -12.65 -4.13 -1.07
C ARG A 38 -13.72 -4.80 -0.19
N GLN A 39 -14.87 -5.08 -0.77
CA GLN A 39 -15.92 -5.87 -0.10
C GLN A 39 -15.70 -7.33 -0.43
N SER A 40 -15.19 -8.08 0.52
CA SER A 40 -15.11 -9.54 0.44
C SER A 40 -16.02 -10.14 1.51
N VAL A 41 -16.78 -11.16 1.14
CA VAL A 41 -17.51 -11.96 2.11
C VAL A 41 -16.51 -12.90 2.76
N SER A 42 -16.37 -12.82 4.09
CA SER A 42 -15.52 -13.74 4.85
C SER A 42 -16.38 -14.84 5.45
N PHE A 43 -15.95 -16.09 5.24
CA PHE A 43 -16.59 -17.26 5.83
C PHE A 43 -15.68 -17.84 6.91
N ASN A 44 -16.29 -18.29 8.01
CA ASN A 44 -15.59 -19.11 8.99
C ASN A 44 -15.64 -20.57 8.55
N GLN A 45 -14.53 -21.29 8.70
CA GLN A 45 -14.52 -22.74 8.50
C GLN A 45 -15.10 -23.40 9.75
N LEU A 46 -16.06 -24.29 9.53
CA LEU A 46 -16.74 -25.05 10.58
C LEU A 46 -16.54 -26.54 10.35
N ASP A 47 -16.50 -27.31 11.44
CA ASP A 47 -16.57 -28.78 11.38
C ASP A 47 -18.03 -29.18 11.11
N GLU A 48 -18.28 -29.82 9.98
CA GLU A 48 -19.62 -30.23 9.54
C GLU A 48 -20.35 -31.12 10.58
N ARG A 49 -19.60 -31.88 11.37
CA ARG A 49 -20.15 -32.83 12.33
C ARG A 49 -20.81 -32.18 13.55
N ASN A 50 -20.33 -30.98 13.96
CA ASN A 50 -20.78 -30.31 15.18
C ASN A 50 -20.89 -28.79 15.04
N MET A 51 -20.66 -28.24 13.84
CA MET A 51 -20.68 -26.82 13.53
C MET A 51 -19.70 -25.98 14.37
N ALA A 52 -18.68 -26.60 14.97
CA ALA A 52 -17.66 -25.92 15.73
C ALA A 52 -16.67 -25.20 14.79
N ARG A 53 -16.18 -24.05 15.23
CA ARG A 53 -15.21 -23.26 14.46
C ARG A 53 -13.85 -23.95 14.42
N ILE A 54 -13.29 -24.11 13.22
CA ILE A 54 -11.93 -24.62 13.01
C ILE A 54 -10.90 -23.58 13.48
N ARG A 55 -9.86 -24.07 14.15
CA ARG A 55 -8.66 -23.31 14.53
C ARG A 55 -7.44 -24.00 13.99
N TYR A 56 -6.45 -23.21 13.58
CA TYR A 56 -5.16 -23.70 13.12
C TYR A 56 -4.15 -23.70 14.27
N ARG A 57 -3.30 -24.73 14.30
CA ARG A 57 -2.14 -24.83 15.18
C ARG A 57 -0.89 -24.89 14.32
N LYS A 58 0.18 -24.30 14.80
CA LYS A 58 1.50 -24.38 14.17
C LYS A 58 2.18 -25.65 14.68
N VAL A 59 2.58 -26.51 13.78
CA VAL A 59 3.25 -27.77 14.13
C VAL A 59 4.60 -27.85 13.39
N ASN A 60 5.56 -28.51 14.01
CA ASN A 60 6.83 -28.84 13.39
C ASN A 60 6.59 -29.95 12.35
N ASP A 61 7.10 -29.76 11.14
CA ASP A 61 6.86 -30.67 10.01
C ASP A 61 7.52 -32.05 10.20
N GLU A 62 8.63 -32.12 10.94
CA GLU A 62 9.33 -33.37 11.19
C GLU A 62 8.74 -34.16 12.37
N THR A 63 8.38 -33.46 13.47
CA THR A 63 7.94 -34.15 14.71
C THR A 63 6.45 -34.20 14.88
N GLY A 64 5.69 -33.33 14.15
CA GLY A 64 4.24 -33.20 14.33
C GLY A 64 3.83 -32.49 15.63
N GLU A 65 4.77 -32.06 16.45
CA GLU A 65 4.50 -31.36 17.71
C GLU A 65 4.11 -29.91 17.53
N GLU A 66 3.26 -29.40 18.40
CA GLU A 66 2.85 -27.99 18.41
C GLU A 66 4.03 -27.11 18.83
N VAL A 67 4.26 -26.01 18.04
CA VAL A 67 5.36 -25.07 18.26
C VAL A 67 4.79 -23.74 18.75
N GLY A 68 5.23 -23.31 19.93
CA GLY A 68 4.91 -22.00 20.47
C GLY A 68 5.56 -20.86 19.68
N ASP A 69 4.92 -19.69 19.68
CA ASP A 69 5.40 -18.51 18.92
C ASP A 69 6.81 -18.04 19.35
N ASP A 70 7.22 -18.33 20.58
CA ASP A 70 8.53 -18.06 21.17
C ASP A 70 9.66 -18.92 20.57
N HIS A 71 9.32 -20.04 19.96
CA HIS A 71 10.27 -20.94 19.29
C HIS A 71 10.27 -20.81 17.76
N ILE A 72 9.49 -19.87 17.21
CA ILE A 72 9.41 -19.66 15.77
C ILE A 72 10.38 -18.54 15.34
N VAL A 73 11.33 -18.88 14.50
CA VAL A 73 12.27 -17.93 13.88
C VAL A 73 11.96 -17.78 12.39
N LYS A 74 12.40 -16.66 11.78
CA LYS A 74 12.31 -16.45 10.34
C LYS A 74 13.55 -17.02 9.68
N GLY A 75 13.39 -17.89 8.68
CA GLY A 75 14.46 -18.41 7.85
C GLY A 75 14.26 -17.98 6.39
N TYR A 76 15.33 -17.53 5.74
CA TYR A 76 15.38 -17.31 4.30
C TYR A 76 15.96 -18.55 3.62
N GLU A 77 15.22 -19.18 2.71
CA GLU A 77 15.68 -20.37 2.01
C GLU A 77 16.64 -19.96 0.87
N ILE A 78 17.91 -20.31 1.00
CA ILE A 78 18.95 -20.04 -0.01
C ILE A 78 19.08 -21.18 -1.05
N SER A 79 18.69 -22.37 -0.68
CA SER A 79 18.56 -23.53 -1.54
C SER A 79 17.65 -24.54 -0.83
N LYS A 80 17.06 -25.48 -1.59
CA LYS A 80 16.10 -26.45 -1.07
C LYS A 80 16.55 -27.09 0.24
N GLY A 81 15.80 -26.81 1.33
CA GLY A 81 16.06 -27.32 2.69
C GLY A 81 17.22 -26.63 3.44
N ARG A 82 17.81 -25.58 2.86
CA ARG A 82 18.89 -24.80 3.54
C ARG A 82 18.42 -23.38 3.83
N TYR A 83 18.31 -23.06 5.11
CA TYR A 83 17.80 -21.78 5.59
C TYR A 83 18.91 -20.99 6.29
N VAL A 84 18.91 -19.69 6.07
CA VAL A 84 19.63 -18.72 6.90
C VAL A 84 18.64 -18.12 7.87
N ILE A 85 18.92 -18.22 9.17
CA ILE A 85 18.09 -17.60 10.19
C ILE A 85 18.26 -16.09 10.09
N VAL A 86 17.14 -15.38 9.96
CA VAL A 86 17.11 -13.92 9.92
C VAL A 86 16.87 -13.41 11.34
N ASN A 87 17.88 -12.77 11.91
CA ASN A 87 17.77 -12.14 13.22
C ASN A 87 16.84 -10.89 13.11
N PRO A 88 15.81 -10.73 13.96
CA PRO A 88 14.97 -9.56 13.96
C PRO A 88 15.73 -8.23 14.08
N ASP A 89 16.79 -8.18 14.89
CA ASP A 89 17.60 -6.97 15.10
C ASP A 89 18.40 -6.60 13.84
N GLU A 90 18.91 -7.59 13.11
CA GLU A 90 19.57 -7.37 11.81
C GLU A 90 18.57 -6.86 10.77
N LEU A 91 17.35 -7.42 10.74
CA LEU A 91 16.31 -6.97 9.83
C LEU A 91 15.90 -5.53 10.14
N GLU A 92 15.78 -5.16 11.42
CA GLU A 92 15.45 -3.80 11.85
C GLU A 92 16.49 -2.77 11.39
N ALA A 93 17.77 -3.13 11.37
CA ALA A 93 18.84 -2.26 10.88
C ALA A 93 18.74 -1.90 9.39
N PHE A 94 18.08 -2.75 8.59
CA PHE A 94 17.81 -2.51 7.16
C PHE A 94 16.44 -1.92 6.88
N MET A 95 15.57 -1.78 7.90
CA MET A 95 14.25 -1.17 7.69
C MET A 95 14.39 0.34 7.45
N PRO A 96 13.59 0.90 6.52
CA PRO A 96 13.58 2.33 6.30
C PRO A 96 13.12 3.06 7.58
N VAL A 97 13.82 4.15 7.91
CA VAL A 97 13.46 4.97 9.06
C VAL A 97 12.06 5.55 8.83
N ALA A 98 11.16 5.31 9.77
CA ALA A 98 9.78 5.82 9.70
C ALA A 98 9.75 7.33 10.00
N THR A 99 10.02 8.15 9.00
CA THR A 99 10.05 9.64 9.12
C THR A 99 8.67 10.24 9.36
N LYS A 100 7.60 9.49 9.16
CA LYS A 100 6.21 9.97 9.14
C LYS A 100 6.02 11.17 8.20
N SER A 101 6.78 11.22 7.13
CA SER A 101 6.64 12.20 6.07
C SER A 101 6.39 11.53 4.72
N VAL A 102 5.67 12.23 3.86
CA VAL A 102 5.65 12.01 2.43
C VAL A 102 6.53 13.09 1.84
N ASP A 103 7.75 12.73 1.47
CA ASP A 103 8.73 13.67 0.95
C ASP A 103 8.54 13.78 -0.56
N LEU A 104 8.02 14.94 -1.01
CA LEU A 104 7.81 15.21 -2.44
C LEU A 104 9.14 15.54 -3.11
N GLU A 105 9.42 14.88 -4.22
CA GLU A 105 10.67 14.98 -4.96
C GLU A 105 10.49 15.76 -6.26
N GLU A 106 9.40 15.51 -6.99
CA GLU A 106 9.16 16.12 -8.30
C GLU A 106 7.65 16.25 -8.62
N PHE A 107 7.37 17.04 -9.68
CA PHE A 107 6.03 17.22 -10.23
C PHE A 107 6.02 16.89 -11.72
N VAL A 108 5.23 15.91 -12.11
CA VAL A 108 5.14 15.38 -13.47
C VAL A 108 3.73 15.51 -14.05
N ASP A 109 3.55 15.29 -15.33
CA ASP A 109 2.22 15.17 -15.93
C ASP A 109 1.63 13.78 -15.60
N LEU A 110 0.32 13.70 -15.37
CA LEU A 110 -0.32 12.42 -15.09
C LEU A 110 -0.15 11.42 -16.24
N ALA A 111 -0.06 11.91 -17.48
CA ALA A 111 0.14 11.10 -18.67
C ALA A 111 1.53 10.44 -18.74
N ASP A 112 2.51 10.96 -17.98
CA ASP A 112 3.86 10.39 -17.93
C ASP A 112 3.94 9.16 -17.00
N ILE A 113 2.89 8.88 -16.25
CA ILE A 113 2.81 7.72 -15.36
C ILE A 113 1.95 6.64 -16.01
N ASP A 114 2.58 5.53 -16.41
CA ASP A 114 1.83 4.40 -16.95
C ASP A 114 0.86 3.85 -15.89
N PRO A 115 -0.42 3.62 -16.25
CA PRO A 115 -1.42 3.07 -15.33
C PRO A 115 -1.04 1.76 -14.65
N VAL A 116 -0.15 0.96 -15.24
CA VAL A 116 0.34 -0.32 -14.69
C VAL A 116 1.02 -0.14 -13.33
N TYR A 117 1.62 1.03 -13.07
CA TYR A 117 2.29 1.31 -11.81
C TYR A 117 1.34 1.57 -10.64
N PHE A 118 0.08 1.95 -10.89
CA PHE A 118 -0.84 2.29 -9.79
C PHE A 118 -1.33 1.06 -9.03
N ASP A 119 -1.08 1.03 -7.70
CA ASP A 119 -1.51 -0.07 -6.82
C ASP A 119 -2.70 0.36 -5.94
N SER A 120 -2.46 1.06 -4.85
CA SER A 120 -3.48 1.38 -3.84
C SER A 120 -3.75 2.88 -3.76
N ALA A 121 -5.03 3.27 -3.66
CA ALA A 121 -5.44 4.66 -3.57
C ALA A 121 -5.91 5.05 -2.16
N TYR A 122 -5.57 6.28 -1.76
CA TYR A 122 -5.86 6.86 -0.46
C TYR A 122 -6.37 8.30 -0.61
N HIS A 123 -7.32 8.70 0.24
CA HIS A 123 -7.65 10.09 0.44
C HIS A 123 -6.71 10.70 1.48
N LEU A 124 -6.16 11.87 1.17
CA LEU A 124 -5.44 12.69 2.11
C LEU A 124 -6.40 13.71 2.72
N ALA A 125 -6.46 13.77 4.04
CA ALA A 125 -7.22 14.80 4.76
C ALA A 125 -6.28 15.64 5.61
N PRO A 126 -6.51 16.95 5.77
CA PRO A 126 -5.68 17.78 6.62
C PRO A 126 -5.78 17.34 8.10
N ASP A 127 -4.65 17.31 8.79
CA ASP A 127 -4.53 17.04 10.24
C ASP A 127 -3.98 18.30 10.95
N GLY A 128 -4.71 19.40 10.84
CA GLY A 128 -4.33 20.71 11.36
C GLY A 128 -5.00 21.83 10.58
N PRO A 129 -4.41 23.03 10.56
CA PRO A 129 -4.96 24.16 9.81
C PRO A 129 -5.13 23.82 8.34
N PRO A 130 -6.35 23.98 7.76
CA PRO A 130 -6.62 23.52 6.39
C PRO A 130 -5.99 24.39 5.29
N LYS A 131 -5.58 25.61 5.60
CA LYS A 131 -5.12 26.59 4.61
C LYS A 131 -3.93 26.09 3.76
N PRO A 132 -2.83 25.55 4.33
CA PRO A 132 -1.72 25.02 3.52
C PRO A 132 -2.12 23.86 2.62
N TYR A 133 -2.97 22.98 3.12
CA TYR A 133 -3.52 21.86 2.35
C TYR A 133 -4.34 22.34 1.14
N VAL A 134 -5.25 23.29 1.36
CA VAL A 134 -6.10 23.85 0.29
C VAL A 134 -5.27 24.61 -0.75
N LEU A 135 -4.21 25.31 -0.32
CA LEU A 135 -3.31 26.01 -1.25
C LEU A 135 -2.56 25.02 -2.13
N LEU A 136 -2.03 23.93 -1.56
CA LEU A 136 -1.37 22.87 -2.33
C LEU A 136 -2.34 22.23 -3.33
N ALA A 137 -3.53 21.82 -2.89
CA ALA A 137 -4.52 21.21 -3.76
C ALA A 137 -4.89 22.11 -4.94
N ARG A 138 -5.15 23.41 -4.71
CA ARG A 138 -5.47 24.37 -5.76
C ARG A 138 -4.30 24.61 -6.72
N ALA A 139 -3.07 24.68 -6.22
CA ALA A 139 -1.89 24.86 -7.07
C ALA A 139 -1.69 23.64 -7.99
N MET A 140 -1.86 22.43 -7.47
CA MET A 140 -1.77 21.20 -8.24
C MET A 140 -2.91 21.08 -9.27
N GLU A 141 -4.14 21.43 -8.90
CA GLU A 141 -5.28 21.48 -9.86
C GLU A 141 -5.02 22.49 -10.98
N ALA A 142 -4.56 23.68 -10.64
CA ALA A 142 -4.30 24.74 -11.63
C ALA A 142 -3.16 24.37 -12.59
N SER A 143 -2.16 23.64 -12.12
CA SER A 143 -1.02 23.19 -12.94
C SER A 143 -1.28 21.88 -13.68
N GLY A 144 -2.27 21.09 -13.29
CA GLY A 144 -2.51 19.75 -13.81
C GLY A 144 -1.44 18.72 -13.44
N LYS A 145 -0.51 19.10 -12.52
CA LYS A 145 0.63 18.26 -12.16
C LYS A 145 0.30 17.28 -11.03
N VAL A 146 1.00 16.15 -11.07
CA VAL A 146 1.03 15.11 -10.04
C VAL A 146 2.37 15.19 -9.31
N ALA A 147 2.34 15.21 -7.98
CA ALA A 147 3.55 15.18 -7.18
C ALA A 147 3.99 13.72 -6.94
N ILE A 148 5.24 13.43 -7.21
CA ILE A 148 5.89 12.16 -6.89
C ILE A 148 6.70 12.32 -5.62
N GLY A 149 6.63 11.34 -4.73
CA GLY A 149 7.37 11.35 -3.48
C GLY A 149 7.51 9.97 -2.88
N ARG A 150 8.19 9.90 -1.74
CA ARG A 150 8.39 8.66 -0.98
C ARG A 150 7.87 8.80 0.43
N PHE A 151 7.36 7.70 0.98
CA PHE A 151 6.96 7.63 2.37
C PHE A 151 7.10 6.21 2.92
N VAL A 152 7.14 6.11 4.25
CA VAL A 152 7.21 4.82 4.94
C VAL A 152 5.89 4.54 5.65
N MET A 153 5.33 3.37 5.36
CA MET A 153 4.13 2.87 6.03
C MET A 153 4.31 1.38 6.36
N ARG A 154 4.04 0.99 7.60
CA ARG A 154 4.18 -0.41 8.07
C ARG A 154 5.56 -1.01 7.75
N ASN A 155 6.61 -0.25 7.99
CA ASN A 155 8.02 -0.64 7.78
C ASN A 155 8.41 -0.95 6.32
N LYS A 156 7.58 -0.54 5.34
CA LYS A 156 7.90 -0.58 3.91
C LYS A 156 7.92 0.85 3.36
N GLN A 157 8.93 1.16 2.56
CA GLN A 157 8.97 2.39 1.77
C GLN A 157 8.11 2.21 0.52
N TYR A 158 7.40 3.27 0.15
CA TYR A 158 6.55 3.32 -1.04
C TYR A 158 6.88 4.56 -1.84
N THR A 159 6.85 4.44 -3.15
CA THR A 159 6.70 5.58 -4.04
C THR A 159 5.22 5.95 -4.10
N ALA A 160 4.93 7.23 -4.07
CA ALA A 160 3.57 7.77 -4.07
C ALA A 160 3.40 8.84 -5.14
N ALA A 161 2.26 8.79 -5.83
CA ALA A 161 1.77 9.83 -6.71
C ALA A 161 0.62 10.56 -6.02
N ILE A 162 0.75 11.86 -5.78
CA ILE A 162 -0.30 12.70 -5.21
C ILE A 162 -0.88 13.57 -6.33
N ARG A 163 -2.19 13.53 -6.51
CA ARG A 163 -2.95 14.40 -7.42
C ARG A 163 -4.02 15.17 -6.67
N ALA A 164 -4.44 16.26 -7.24
CA ALA A 164 -5.58 17.03 -6.73
C ALA A 164 -6.81 16.82 -7.61
N GLU A 165 -7.98 16.72 -6.97
CA GLU A 165 -9.27 16.57 -7.65
C GLU A 165 -10.37 17.17 -6.75
N ASP A 166 -11.17 18.10 -7.28
CA ASP A 166 -12.23 18.81 -6.55
C ASP A 166 -11.76 19.43 -5.23
N GLY A 167 -10.57 20.06 -5.22
CA GLY A 167 -9.97 20.68 -4.03
C GLY A 167 -9.48 19.69 -2.98
N ARG A 168 -9.35 18.40 -3.32
CA ARG A 168 -8.90 17.33 -2.43
C ARG A 168 -7.66 16.67 -2.98
N LEU A 169 -6.80 16.17 -2.08
CA LEU A 169 -5.63 15.40 -2.46
C LEU A 169 -5.94 13.90 -2.39
N ILE A 170 -5.56 13.21 -3.45
CA ILE A 170 -5.61 11.76 -3.56
C ILE A 170 -4.18 11.27 -3.76
N MET A 171 -3.77 10.30 -2.97
CA MET A 171 -2.46 9.67 -3.08
C MET A 171 -2.64 8.23 -3.57
N SER A 172 -1.85 7.84 -4.54
CA SER A 172 -1.73 6.44 -4.96
C SER A 172 -0.33 5.94 -4.69
N THR A 173 -0.20 4.72 -4.16
CA THR A 173 1.08 4.02 -4.16
C THR A 173 1.40 3.54 -5.57
N LEU A 174 2.68 3.57 -5.92
CA LEU A 174 3.18 3.07 -7.19
C LEU A 174 4.02 1.82 -6.95
N ALA A 175 3.89 0.85 -7.83
CA ALA A 175 4.81 -0.29 -7.91
C ALA A 175 6.22 0.20 -8.30
N TYR A 176 7.24 -0.50 -7.85
CA TYR A 176 8.59 -0.28 -8.35
C TYR A 176 8.76 -0.87 -9.75
N ALA A 177 9.72 -0.35 -10.52
CA ALA A 177 9.94 -0.80 -11.89
C ALA A 177 10.28 -2.30 -11.99
N ASP A 178 10.94 -2.85 -10.99
CA ASP A 178 11.28 -4.27 -10.87
C ASP A 178 10.11 -5.15 -10.38
N GLU A 179 9.01 -4.53 -9.92
CA GLU A 179 7.76 -5.23 -9.56
C GLU A 179 6.83 -5.37 -10.79
N VAL A 180 7.05 -4.59 -11.86
CA VAL A 180 6.26 -4.65 -13.09
C VAL A 180 6.82 -5.73 -14.00
N ILE A 181 5.96 -6.68 -14.36
CA ILE A 181 6.34 -7.78 -15.25
C ILE A 181 6.46 -7.26 -16.68
N ASP A 182 7.63 -7.47 -17.29
CA ASP A 182 7.84 -7.16 -18.69
C ASP A 182 6.97 -8.08 -19.57
N PRO A 183 6.13 -7.55 -20.47
CA PRO A 183 5.36 -8.37 -21.40
C PRO A 183 6.20 -9.34 -22.24
N ASP A 184 7.45 -9.01 -22.50
CA ASP A 184 8.37 -9.85 -23.30
C ASP A 184 8.74 -11.18 -22.62
N VAL A 185 8.48 -11.34 -21.31
CA VAL A 185 8.68 -12.63 -20.61
C VAL A 185 7.46 -13.55 -20.72
N ILE A 186 6.37 -13.11 -21.36
CA ILE A 186 5.14 -13.88 -21.55
C ILE A 186 5.14 -14.47 -22.97
N ASP A 187 5.34 -15.77 -23.06
CA ASP A 187 5.49 -16.46 -24.37
C ASP A 187 4.30 -16.22 -25.31
N GLU A 188 3.07 -16.12 -24.79
CA GLU A 188 1.85 -15.92 -25.58
C GLU A 188 1.70 -14.50 -26.14
N LEU A 189 2.50 -13.54 -25.68
CA LEU A 189 2.51 -12.17 -26.20
C LEU A 189 3.60 -11.93 -27.24
N GLN A 190 4.52 -12.89 -27.41
CA GLN A 190 5.59 -12.74 -28.39
C GLN A 190 5.09 -12.89 -29.84
N GLY A 191 5.59 -12.05 -30.73
CA GLY A 191 5.28 -12.10 -32.17
C GLY A 191 3.87 -11.60 -32.54
N LEU A 192 3.13 -10.97 -31.60
CA LEU A 192 1.80 -10.40 -31.91
C LEU A 192 1.87 -9.21 -32.88
N ASP A 193 3.00 -8.51 -32.94
CA ASP A 193 3.30 -7.41 -33.85
C ASP A 193 3.52 -7.86 -35.30
N GLU A 194 3.78 -9.16 -35.54
CA GLU A 194 3.94 -9.76 -36.85
C GLU A 194 2.62 -10.28 -37.45
N VAL A 195 1.51 -10.19 -36.71
CA VAL A 195 0.19 -10.66 -37.14
C VAL A 195 -0.52 -9.55 -37.92
N GLU A 196 -0.72 -9.76 -39.26
CA GLU A 196 -1.48 -8.87 -40.16
C GLU A 196 -3.00 -8.99 -39.96
#